data_219dbceff94ab196b874390172d383bf
#
_entry.id   219dbceff94ab196b874390172d383bf
#
_cell.length_a   1.000
_cell.length_b   1.000
_cell.length_c   1.000
_cell.angle_alpha   90.00
_cell.angle_beta   90.00
_cell.angle_gamma   90.00
#
_symmetry.space_group_name_H-M   'P 1'
#
loop_
_entity.id
_entity.type
_entity.pdbx_description
1 polymer ?
#
loop_
_entity_poly.entity_id
_entity_poly.type
_entity_poly.pdbx_seq_one_letter_code
_entity_poly.pdbx_strand_id
1 'polypeptide(L)'
;MPFRFVLQNQWPTLAWLAQGNKSDRTVTVHHGAGVEVTSDWFCEAVWDGDFQSGDFDQTDIVAGSGGRIRDGRITFVASGSTVDRIQWFEDADSIYVANSICCLMAFTGAVVDPTYASFISDANSVIEGLDRYKPSVQTSRGEINLVYFNNLIWDEMGCRVEPKPGLGRDFSLFEKYRAFMQQSMATVMTNIGDNARRFSLKAMGTLSSGYDSTTIAVLAQQYGLEEAITFHRARGGEDDSGASAAKILGLRMHNIDRDAWRQRVCPEAPFIASYSSGEDIIFLGADRHLHGKVLLTGYHGDKVWDKLTTYLSDKIVRGDPSGLALTEYRLHPGFINCAVPFWGTRQIRDIHAISNSQVMKPWDVPGNYSRPICRRIAEEAGLPRESFGMKKKAVTVAGWDVFHEGGNFLTPSSQEDFLEWIGQHRAAWLKHGRLPPIPSIKVNFLVNGFFMLSSEIKRWIASKTPLWHVLGDPSYRQHYLNLYLFPWALDRMKRCYAR
;
A
#
# COMPACT_ATOMS: atom_id res chain seq x y z
N MET A 1 -26.01 1.75 17.96
CA MET A 1 -25.72 2.00 16.52
C MET A 1 -25.72 0.68 15.77
N PRO A 2 -26.72 0.33 14.97
CA PRO A 2 -26.65 -0.87 14.13
C PRO A 2 -26.02 -0.55 12.77
N PHE A 3 -25.35 -1.53 12.16
CA PHE A 3 -25.03 -1.48 10.75
C PHE A 3 -26.22 -1.88 9.88
N ARG A 4 -26.40 -1.14 8.77
CA ARG A 4 -27.28 -1.51 7.68
C ARG A 4 -26.42 -1.78 6.45
N PHE A 5 -26.51 -2.98 5.88
CA PHE A 5 -25.68 -3.38 4.75
C PHE A 5 -26.43 -3.22 3.42
N VAL A 6 -25.74 -2.71 2.40
CA VAL A 6 -26.25 -2.53 1.05
C VAL A 6 -25.22 -3.07 0.06
N LEU A 7 -25.50 -4.28 -0.49
CA LEU A 7 -24.65 -4.90 -1.49
C LEU A 7 -24.68 -4.09 -2.80
N GLN A 8 -23.50 -3.82 -3.31
CA GLN A 8 -23.26 -3.14 -4.59
C GLN A 8 -22.64 -4.13 -5.59
N ASN A 9 -23.45 -4.78 -6.39
CA ASN A 9 -23.00 -5.86 -7.29
C ASN A 9 -21.98 -5.40 -8.36
N GLN A 10 -21.95 -4.11 -8.69
CA GLN A 10 -21.05 -3.56 -9.71
C GLN A 10 -19.75 -2.99 -9.12
N TRP A 11 -19.66 -2.90 -7.79
CA TRP A 11 -18.47 -2.39 -7.15
C TRP A 11 -17.33 -3.42 -7.18
N PRO A 12 -16.07 -2.95 -7.08
CA PRO A 12 -14.93 -3.84 -6.84
C PRO A 12 -15.19 -4.77 -5.66
N THR A 13 -14.75 -6.03 -5.81
CA THR A 13 -15.09 -7.15 -4.91
C THR A 13 -14.90 -6.82 -3.43
N LEU A 14 -13.80 -6.16 -3.05
CA LEU A 14 -13.47 -5.85 -1.65
C LEU A 14 -13.73 -4.39 -1.26
N ALA A 15 -14.33 -3.59 -2.13
CA ALA A 15 -14.60 -2.18 -1.81
C ALA A 15 -15.72 -2.04 -0.77
N TRP A 16 -15.55 -1.10 0.15
CA TRP A 16 -16.61 -0.72 1.08
C TRP A 16 -16.59 0.79 1.38
N LEU A 17 -17.78 1.32 1.68
CA LEU A 17 -17.99 2.67 2.19
C LEU A 17 -19.07 2.64 3.27
N ALA A 18 -18.73 3.13 4.45
CA ALA A 18 -19.65 3.36 5.56
C ALA A 18 -20.08 4.83 5.58
N GLN A 19 -21.39 5.06 5.54
CA GLN A 19 -22.00 6.37 5.74
C GLN A 19 -22.69 6.38 7.11
N GLY A 20 -22.16 7.16 8.03
CA GLY A 20 -22.76 7.38 9.36
C GLY A 20 -23.57 8.66 9.36
N ASN A 21 -24.82 8.60 9.80
CA ASN A 21 -25.67 9.78 10.02
C ASN A 21 -25.43 10.32 11.44
N LYS A 22 -25.11 11.60 11.55
CA LYS A 22 -24.78 12.26 12.84
C LYS A 22 -25.99 12.46 13.74
N SER A 23 -27.21 12.55 13.19
CA SER A 23 -28.43 12.82 13.96
C SER A 23 -28.97 11.58 14.69
N ASP A 24 -29.07 10.44 14.01
CA ASP A 24 -29.63 9.21 14.53
C ASP A 24 -28.58 8.10 14.77
N ARG A 25 -27.33 8.40 14.38
CA ARG A 25 -26.17 7.50 14.54
C ARG A 25 -26.34 6.14 13.88
N THR A 26 -27.16 6.04 12.84
CA THR A 26 -27.21 4.86 11.98
C THR A 26 -26.04 4.84 11.02
N VAL A 27 -25.56 3.63 10.68
CA VAL A 27 -24.45 3.47 9.72
C VAL A 27 -24.91 2.57 8.59
N THR A 28 -24.94 3.11 7.38
CA THR A 28 -25.16 2.32 6.16
C THR A 28 -23.81 1.97 5.55
N VAL A 29 -23.56 0.67 5.37
CA VAL A 29 -22.34 0.15 4.76
C VAL A 29 -22.67 -0.34 3.34
N HIS A 30 -22.21 0.39 2.33
CA HIS A 30 -22.23 -0.03 0.93
C HIS A 30 -20.99 -0.88 0.68
N HIS A 31 -21.13 -2.05 0.05
CA HIS A 31 -20.01 -2.97 -0.07
C HIS A 31 -20.07 -3.87 -1.30
N GLY A 32 -18.91 -4.28 -1.80
CA GLY A 32 -18.74 -5.32 -2.81
C GLY A 32 -19.00 -6.72 -2.26
N ALA A 33 -19.08 -7.69 -3.13
CA ALA A 33 -19.50 -9.06 -2.80
C ALA A 33 -18.53 -9.83 -1.89
N GLY A 34 -17.25 -9.43 -1.84
CA GLY A 34 -16.21 -10.10 -1.04
C GLY A 34 -16.02 -9.51 0.36
N VAL A 35 -16.80 -8.50 0.75
CA VAL A 35 -16.75 -7.94 2.10
C VAL A 35 -17.57 -8.80 3.05
N GLU A 36 -16.96 -9.28 4.13
CA GLU A 36 -17.65 -10.00 5.21
C GLU A 36 -18.53 -9.04 6.00
N VAL A 37 -19.74 -9.47 6.34
CA VAL A 37 -20.69 -8.66 7.09
C VAL A 37 -21.40 -9.50 8.16
N THR A 38 -21.52 -8.94 9.36
CA THR A 38 -22.27 -9.49 10.50
C THR A 38 -23.10 -8.38 11.14
N SER A 39 -23.83 -8.68 12.23
CA SER A 39 -24.62 -7.66 12.95
C SER A 39 -23.79 -6.49 13.47
N ASP A 40 -22.54 -6.74 13.87
CA ASP A 40 -21.72 -5.83 14.67
C ASP A 40 -20.32 -5.58 14.10
N TRP A 41 -19.98 -6.20 12.96
CA TRP A 41 -18.77 -5.89 12.21
C TRP A 41 -18.89 -6.20 10.72
N PHE A 42 -18.03 -5.56 9.95
CA PHE A 42 -17.78 -5.86 8.55
C PHE A 42 -16.30 -5.73 8.26
N CYS A 43 -15.76 -6.51 7.34
CA CYS A 43 -14.36 -6.36 6.93
C CYS A 43 -14.02 -7.01 5.58
N GLU A 44 -12.96 -6.55 4.97
CA GLU A 44 -12.15 -7.25 4.00
C GLU A 44 -10.75 -7.40 4.60
N ALA A 45 -10.61 -8.29 5.57
CA ALA A 45 -9.39 -8.40 6.37
C ALA A 45 -9.09 -9.82 6.84
N VAL A 46 -7.81 -10.01 7.19
CA VAL A 46 -7.30 -11.14 7.99
C VAL A 46 -6.47 -10.61 9.14
N TRP A 47 -6.44 -11.29 10.27
CA TRP A 47 -5.76 -10.82 11.48
C TRP A 47 -5.25 -11.94 12.36
N ASP A 48 -4.41 -11.60 13.32
CA ASP A 48 -3.90 -12.49 14.36
C ASP A 48 -4.97 -12.71 15.44
N GLY A 49 -5.95 -13.55 15.11
CA GLY A 49 -7.08 -13.87 15.98
C GLY A 49 -8.10 -14.77 15.31
N ASP A 50 -9.08 -15.27 16.10
CA ASP A 50 -10.18 -16.06 15.60
C ASP A 50 -11.10 -15.22 14.68
N PHE A 51 -11.46 -15.78 13.53
CA PHE A 51 -12.28 -15.07 12.55
C PHE A 51 -13.69 -14.76 13.09
N GLN A 52 -14.29 -15.72 13.78
CA GLN A 52 -15.68 -15.60 14.22
C GLN A 52 -15.85 -14.59 15.36
N SER A 53 -14.80 -14.36 16.16
CA SER A 53 -14.81 -13.33 17.21
C SER A 53 -14.88 -11.92 16.65
N GLY A 54 -14.35 -11.68 15.43
CA GLY A 54 -14.31 -10.37 14.80
C GLY A 54 -13.44 -9.34 15.56
N ASP A 55 -12.42 -9.80 16.30
CA ASP A 55 -11.59 -8.97 17.19
C ASP A 55 -10.43 -8.26 16.48
N PHE A 56 -10.58 -7.98 15.17
CA PHE A 56 -9.55 -7.31 14.37
C PHE A 56 -9.29 -5.86 14.82
N ASP A 57 -10.16 -5.29 15.64
CA ASP A 57 -9.97 -4.00 16.31
C ASP A 57 -9.01 -4.07 17.51
N GLN A 58 -8.72 -5.27 18.03
CA GLN A 58 -7.93 -5.52 19.24
C GLN A 58 -6.48 -5.94 18.96
N THR A 59 -6.04 -5.92 17.72
CA THR A 59 -4.68 -6.29 17.32
C THR A 59 -4.04 -5.26 16.40
N ASP A 60 -2.71 -5.20 16.38
CA ASP A 60 -1.95 -4.46 15.38
C ASP A 60 -1.50 -5.34 14.19
N ILE A 61 -1.76 -6.65 14.25
CA ILE A 61 -1.54 -7.59 13.16
C ILE A 61 -2.86 -7.81 12.42
N VAL A 62 -3.14 -6.92 11.48
CA VAL A 62 -4.30 -6.98 10.59
C VAL A 62 -3.89 -6.54 9.18
N ALA A 63 -4.28 -7.30 8.18
CA ALA A 63 -4.15 -6.93 6.77
C ALA A 63 -5.55 -6.75 6.17
N GLY A 64 -5.75 -5.65 5.43
CA GLY A 64 -7.08 -5.19 5.02
C GLY A 64 -7.70 -4.23 6.01
N SER A 65 -9.03 -4.06 5.96
CA SER A 65 -9.74 -3.05 6.74
C SER A 65 -11.20 -3.42 7.02
N GLY A 66 -11.85 -2.65 7.90
CA GLY A 66 -13.27 -2.88 8.23
C GLY A 66 -13.78 -1.95 9.31
N GLY A 67 -14.95 -2.29 9.87
CA GLY A 67 -15.56 -1.57 10.99
C GLY A 67 -16.15 -2.51 12.02
N ARG A 68 -15.97 -2.19 13.31
CA ARG A 68 -16.48 -2.94 14.45
C ARG A 68 -17.27 -2.04 15.40
N ILE A 69 -18.46 -2.46 15.79
CA ILE A 69 -19.21 -1.84 16.87
C ILE A 69 -18.85 -2.54 18.19
N ARG A 70 -18.42 -1.76 19.17
CA ARG A 70 -18.13 -2.24 20.52
C ARG A 70 -18.36 -1.11 21.53
N ASP A 71 -19.03 -1.40 22.64
CA ASP A 71 -19.25 -0.46 23.75
C ASP A 71 -19.80 0.91 23.30
N GLY A 72 -20.80 0.89 22.39
CA GLY A 72 -21.48 2.10 21.89
C GLY A 72 -20.66 2.96 20.92
N ARG A 73 -19.46 2.54 20.53
CA ARG A 73 -18.60 3.23 19.55
C ARG A 73 -18.35 2.37 18.31
N ILE A 74 -17.98 2.99 17.22
CA ILE A 74 -17.52 2.31 16.02
C ILE A 74 -16.01 2.54 15.88
N THR A 75 -15.28 1.44 15.74
CA THR A 75 -13.86 1.44 15.37
C THR A 75 -13.74 1.06 13.90
N PHE A 76 -13.34 2.00 13.05
CA PHE A 76 -12.90 1.69 11.70
C PHE A 76 -11.42 1.35 11.73
N VAL A 77 -11.11 0.14 11.33
CA VAL A 77 -9.79 -0.45 11.46
C VAL A 77 -9.05 -0.32 10.13
N ALA A 78 -7.92 0.38 10.12
CA ALA A 78 -6.98 0.35 9.01
C ALA A 78 -6.05 -0.85 9.12
N SER A 79 -5.34 -1.18 8.03
CA SER A 79 -4.31 -2.21 8.04
C SER A 79 -3.23 -1.94 9.11
N GLY A 80 -2.68 -2.99 9.72
CA GLY A 80 -1.50 -2.95 10.60
C GLY A 80 -0.19 -2.73 9.85
N SER A 81 -0.26 -2.07 8.70
CA SER A 81 0.85 -1.69 7.84
C SER A 81 0.65 -0.28 7.29
N THR A 82 1.67 0.27 6.65
CA THR A 82 1.55 1.55 5.92
C THR A 82 1.52 1.36 4.40
N VAL A 83 1.27 0.12 3.91
CA VAL A 83 1.02 -0.17 2.49
C VAL A 83 -0.45 -0.08 2.12
N ASP A 84 -1.32 0.12 3.10
CA ASP A 84 -2.76 0.27 2.93
C ASP A 84 -3.32 1.26 3.96
N ARG A 85 -4.51 1.79 3.72
CA ARG A 85 -5.15 2.81 4.56
C ARG A 85 -6.66 2.79 4.42
N ILE A 86 -7.33 3.50 5.35
CA ILE A 86 -8.71 3.96 5.16
C ILE A 86 -8.73 5.47 4.97
N GLN A 87 -9.80 5.98 4.38
CA GLN A 87 -10.03 7.41 4.17
C GLN A 87 -11.35 7.80 4.78
N TRP A 88 -11.42 9.03 5.29
CA TRP A 88 -12.69 9.57 5.79
C TRP A 88 -12.89 11.04 5.45
N PHE A 89 -14.14 11.40 5.35
CA PHE A 89 -14.64 12.75 5.10
C PHE A 89 -15.89 12.96 5.94
N GLU A 90 -16.11 14.17 6.42
CA GLU A 90 -17.35 14.53 7.08
C GLU A 90 -17.93 15.84 6.52
N ASP A 91 -19.24 15.92 6.47
CA ASP A 91 -19.99 17.13 6.24
C ASP A 91 -20.89 17.46 7.46
N ALA A 92 -21.83 18.40 7.30
CA ALA A 92 -22.71 18.81 8.40
C ALA A 92 -23.50 17.64 9.00
N ASP A 93 -23.98 16.72 8.16
CA ASP A 93 -24.98 15.70 8.53
C ASP A 93 -24.40 14.29 8.65
N SER A 94 -23.27 14.02 8.00
CA SER A 94 -22.75 12.66 7.84
C SER A 94 -21.24 12.57 7.97
N ILE A 95 -20.79 11.36 8.37
CA ILE A 95 -19.42 10.91 8.20
C ILE A 95 -19.38 9.82 7.13
N TYR A 96 -18.33 9.84 6.32
CA TYR A 96 -18.06 8.84 5.29
C TYR A 96 -16.69 8.24 5.53
N VAL A 97 -16.61 6.91 5.60
CA VAL A 97 -15.35 6.18 5.76
C VAL A 97 -15.29 5.10 4.69
N ALA A 98 -14.16 4.96 4.01
CA ALA A 98 -14.00 3.98 2.93
C ALA A 98 -12.57 3.41 2.87
N ASN A 99 -12.42 2.25 2.26
CA ASN A 99 -11.11 1.68 1.90
C ASN A 99 -10.61 2.10 0.50
N SER A 100 -11.41 2.86 -0.24
CA SER A 100 -11.07 3.42 -1.55
C SER A 100 -11.30 4.93 -1.57
N ILE A 101 -10.27 5.70 -1.96
CA ILE A 101 -10.41 7.14 -2.16
C ILE A 101 -11.31 7.44 -3.37
N CYS A 102 -11.29 6.59 -4.40
CA CYS A 102 -12.13 6.69 -5.57
C CYS A 102 -13.61 6.50 -5.22
N CYS A 103 -13.91 5.49 -4.39
CA CYS A 103 -15.25 5.25 -3.86
C CYS A 103 -15.76 6.44 -3.05
N LEU A 104 -14.95 6.94 -2.12
CA LEU A 104 -15.29 8.08 -1.28
C LEU A 104 -15.60 9.33 -2.11
N MET A 105 -14.75 9.64 -3.09
CA MET A 105 -14.95 10.77 -3.99
C MET A 105 -16.16 10.60 -4.91
N ALA A 106 -16.39 9.40 -5.43
CA ALA A 106 -17.58 9.11 -6.25
C ALA A 106 -18.87 9.31 -5.44
N PHE A 107 -18.88 8.85 -4.20
CA PHE A 107 -20.05 8.90 -3.33
C PHE A 107 -20.36 10.31 -2.84
N THR A 108 -19.34 11.08 -2.49
CA THR A 108 -19.47 12.46 -1.98
C THR A 108 -19.53 13.51 -3.08
N GLY A 109 -19.22 13.17 -4.33
CA GLY A 109 -19.08 14.14 -5.42
C GLY A 109 -17.84 15.04 -5.29
N ALA A 110 -16.88 14.67 -4.44
CA ALA A 110 -15.64 15.42 -4.28
C ALA A 110 -14.74 15.30 -5.51
N VAL A 111 -14.03 16.36 -5.85
CA VAL A 111 -13.10 16.46 -6.97
C VAL A 111 -11.77 17.02 -6.45
N VAL A 112 -10.67 16.40 -6.80
CA VAL A 112 -9.33 16.94 -6.51
C VAL A 112 -9.09 18.16 -7.36
N ASP A 113 -8.44 19.18 -6.82
CA ASP A 113 -8.00 20.33 -7.60
C ASP A 113 -6.99 19.84 -8.66
N PRO A 114 -7.26 20.05 -9.96
CA PRO A 114 -6.37 19.61 -11.01
C PRO A 114 -5.01 20.34 -10.99
N THR A 115 -4.89 21.43 -10.29
CA THR A 115 -3.62 22.15 -10.08
C THR A 115 -2.86 21.67 -8.84
N TYR A 116 -3.35 20.63 -8.17
CA TYR A 116 -2.67 20.02 -7.03
C TYR A 116 -1.39 19.32 -7.48
N ALA A 117 -0.28 20.04 -7.42
CA ALA A 117 1.00 19.62 -7.98
C ALA A 117 1.77 18.63 -7.11
N SER A 118 1.45 18.57 -5.83
CA SER A 118 2.24 17.84 -4.82
C SER A 118 1.75 16.41 -4.57
N PHE A 119 0.81 15.88 -5.36
CA PHE A 119 0.16 14.60 -5.02
C PHE A 119 1.16 13.43 -4.87
N ILE A 120 2.24 13.37 -5.66
CA ILE A 120 3.24 12.29 -5.56
C ILE A 120 4.04 12.44 -4.26
N SER A 121 4.53 13.64 -3.94
CA SER A 121 5.31 13.87 -2.72
C SER A 121 4.45 13.68 -1.48
N ASP A 122 3.22 14.18 -1.48
CA ASP A 122 2.30 14.04 -0.35
C ASP A 122 1.86 12.57 -0.17
N ALA A 123 1.58 11.86 -1.26
CA ALA A 123 1.24 10.44 -1.24
C ALA A 123 2.39 9.59 -0.66
N ASN A 124 3.61 9.90 -1.07
CA ASN A 124 4.80 9.18 -0.63
C ASN A 124 5.27 9.60 0.77
N SER A 125 4.74 10.69 1.34
CA SER A 125 5.17 11.20 2.66
C SER A 125 5.01 10.19 3.79
N VAL A 126 4.12 9.17 3.64
CA VAL A 126 3.97 8.08 4.63
C VAL A 126 5.26 7.29 4.85
N ILE A 127 6.21 7.32 3.90
CA ILE A 127 7.52 6.68 4.09
C ILE A 127 8.36 7.37 5.16
N GLU A 128 8.08 8.64 5.47
CA GLU A 128 8.78 9.41 6.50
C GLU A 128 8.34 9.06 7.93
N GLY A 129 7.24 8.30 8.06
CA GLY A 129 6.72 7.81 9.33
C GLY A 129 5.32 8.31 9.67
N LEU A 130 4.70 7.64 10.65
CA LEU A 130 3.33 7.90 11.09
C LEU A 130 3.11 9.29 11.72
N ASP A 131 4.14 10.00 12.07
CA ASP A 131 4.12 11.34 12.66
C ASP A 131 4.43 12.46 11.65
N ARG A 132 4.74 12.11 10.40
CA ARG A 132 5.20 13.07 9.38
C ARG A 132 4.45 13.04 8.06
N TYR A 133 3.63 12.02 7.82
CA TYR A 133 2.90 11.93 6.56
C TYR A 133 1.86 13.07 6.44
N LYS A 134 1.54 13.44 5.21
CA LYS A 134 0.44 14.35 4.90
C LYS A 134 -0.89 13.65 5.19
N PRO A 135 -1.64 14.10 6.21
CA PRO A 135 -2.80 13.34 6.67
C PRO A 135 -4.08 13.58 5.85
N SER A 136 -4.04 14.43 4.82
CA SER A 136 -5.24 14.77 4.06
C SER A 136 -4.98 15.11 2.61
N VAL A 137 -6.03 14.95 1.78
CA VAL A 137 -6.08 15.34 0.37
C VAL A 137 -7.13 16.45 0.22
N GLN A 138 -6.74 17.58 -0.37
CA GLN A 138 -7.64 18.72 -0.62
C GLN A 138 -8.59 18.41 -1.77
N THR A 139 -9.87 18.68 -1.56
CA THR A 139 -10.92 18.51 -2.58
C THR A 139 -11.85 19.70 -2.67
N SER A 140 -12.70 19.70 -3.70
CA SER A 140 -13.74 20.72 -3.89
C SER A 140 -14.78 20.79 -2.74
N ARG A 141 -14.83 19.77 -1.88
CA ARG A 141 -15.78 19.68 -0.76
C ARG A 141 -15.12 19.74 0.62
N GLY A 142 -13.82 19.98 0.68
CA GLY A 142 -13.01 19.99 1.89
C GLY A 142 -11.94 18.88 1.86
N GLU A 143 -11.39 18.58 3.02
CA GLU A 143 -10.31 17.64 3.16
C GLU A 143 -10.82 16.20 3.29
N ILE A 144 -10.28 15.29 2.49
CA ILE A 144 -10.37 13.85 2.74
C ILE A 144 -9.17 13.46 3.61
N ASN A 145 -9.45 12.93 4.79
CA ASN A 145 -8.43 12.51 5.75
C ASN A 145 -7.98 11.09 5.48
N LEU A 146 -6.69 10.81 5.65
CA LEU A 146 -6.05 9.51 5.45
C LEU A 146 -5.65 8.92 6.80
N VAL A 147 -5.93 7.65 7.02
CA VAL A 147 -5.53 6.94 8.25
C VAL A 147 -4.74 5.70 7.87
N TYR A 148 -3.44 5.73 8.19
CA TYR A 148 -2.52 4.60 8.06
C TYR A 148 -2.28 3.97 9.41
N PHE A 149 -2.18 2.67 9.48
CA PHE A 149 -1.83 1.87 10.66
C PHE A 149 -2.78 2.02 11.85
N ASN A 150 -3.13 3.24 12.24
CA ASN A 150 -4.00 3.55 13.37
C ASN A 150 -5.47 3.23 13.07
N ASN A 151 -6.33 3.29 14.08
CA ASN A 151 -7.76 3.15 13.92
C ASN A 151 -8.46 4.52 13.92
N LEU A 152 -9.60 4.62 13.25
CA LEU A 152 -10.51 5.76 13.33
C LEU A 152 -11.68 5.40 14.23
N ILE A 153 -11.88 6.15 15.30
CA ILE A 153 -13.00 5.97 16.22
C ILE A 153 -14.09 6.99 15.91
N TRP A 154 -15.33 6.54 15.89
CA TRP A 154 -16.50 7.39 15.84
C TRP A 154 -17.45 7.08 16.98
N ASP A 155 -17.69 8.05 17.83
CA ASP A 155 -18.60 7.97 18.97
C ASP A 155 -19.32 9.32 19.23
N GLU A 156 -19.81 9.56 20.43
CA GLU A 156 -20.51 10.79 20.83
C GLU A 156 -19.62 12.03 20.79
N MET A 157 -18.32 11.85 20.95
CA MET A 157 -17.33 12.93 20.89
C MET A 157 -16.90 13.27 19.45
N GLY A 158 -17.41 12.54 18.43
CA GLY A 158 -17.04 12.71 17.04
C GLY A 158 -15.98 11.73 16.55
N CYS A 159 -15.25 12.12 15.50
CA CYS A 159 -14.21 11.31 14.88
C CYS A 159 -12.83 11.65 15.45
N ARG A 160 -12.05 10.62 15.75
CA ARG A 160 -10.64 10.76 16.15
C ARG A 160 -9.81 9.55 15.76
N VAL A 161 -8.54 9.78 15.50
CA VAL A 161 -7.58 8.71 15.22
C VAL A 161 -6.95 8.24 16.52
N GLU A 162 -7.03 6.93 16.77
CA GLU A 162 -6.41 6.30 17.95
C GLU A 162 -5.36 5.27 17.51
N PRO A 163 -4.25 5.13 18.27
CA PRO A 163 -3.28 4.07 18.03
C PRO A 163 -3.94 2.69 18.15
N LYS A 164 -3.47 1.74 17.36
CA LYS A 164 -3.81 0.33 17.58
C LYS A 164 -3.37 -0.11 18.98
N PRO A 165 -4.05 -1.10 19.58
CA PRO A 165 -3.65 -1.66 20.87
C PRO A 165 -2.17 -2.03 20.86
N GLY A 166 -1.42 -1.53 21.83
CA GLY A 166 0.00 -1.83 22.01
C GLY A 166 0.14 -3.15 22.77
N LEU A 167 0.42 -4.23 22.06
CA LEU A 167 0.80 -5.47 22.70
C LEU A 167 2.31 -5.41 22.97
N GLY A 168 2.69 -5.26 24.23
CA GLY A 168 4.09 -5.35 24.66
C GLY A 168 4.64 -6.75 24.36
N ARG A 169 5.59 -6.82 23.39
CA ARG A 169 6.21 -8.09 22.97
C ARG A 169 7.63 -8.15 23.50
N ASP A 170 8.06 -9.35 23.87
CA ASP A 170 9.44 -9.57 24.29
C ASP A 170 10.29 -10.02 23.10
N PHE A 171 11.04 -9.08 22.55
CA PHE A 171 12.04 -9.34 21.49
C PHE A 171 13.48 -9.25 22.01
N SER A 172 13.70 -9.64 23.25
CA SER A 172 15.06 -9.64 23.82
C SER A 172 16.00 -10.69 23.19
N LEU A 173 15.44 -11.73 22.57
CA LEU A 173 16.18 -12.84 21.95
C LEU A 173 15.58 -13.22 20.58
N PHE A 174 16.43 -13.74 19.69
CA PHE A 174 15.98 -14.25 18.39
C PHE A 174 14.88 -15.31 18.52
N GLU A 175 15.01 -16.24 19.44
CA GLU A 175 14.05 -17.33 19.65
C GLU A 175 12.66 -16.81 20.01
N LYS A 176 12.59 -15.76 20.82
CA LYS A 176 11.32 -15.10 21.17
C LYS A 176 10.70 -14.37 20.00
N TYR A 177 11.50 -13.64 19.23
CA TYR A 177 11.05 -12.99 18.01
C TYR A 177 10.59 -14.02 16.96
N ARG A 178 11.34 -15.11 16.74
CA ARG A 178 10.93 -16.18 15.85
C ARG A 178 9.63 -16.84 16.30
N ALA A 179 9.51 -17.16 17.60
CA ALA A 179 8.27 -17.73 18.15
C ALA A 179 7.07 -16.81 17.93
N PHE A 180 7.23 -15.51 18.13
CA PHE A 180 6.22 -14.52 17.81
C PHE A 180 5.81 -14.56 16.33
N MET A 181 6.77 -14.52 15.41
CA MET A 181 6.49 -14.57 13.96
C MET A 181 5.80 -15.87 13.56
N GLN A 182 6.20 -17.00 14.12
CA GLN A 182 5.59 -18.31 13.88
C GLN A 182 4.16 -18.39 14.43
N GLN A 183 3.95 -17.93 15.67
CA GLN A 183 2.62 -17.95 16.29
C GLN A 183 1.65 -17.04 15.52
N SER A 184 2.05 -15.81 15.20
CA SER A 184 1.21 -14.89 14.43
C SER A 184 0.94 -15.43 13.03
N MET A 185 1.92 -16.07 12.38
CA MET A 185 1.71 -16.72 11.07
C MET A 185 0.70 -17.86 11.18
N ALA A 186 0.82 -18.73 12.19
CA ALA A 186 -0.12 -19.83 12.42
C ALA A 186 -1.56 -19.31 12.61
N THR A 187 -1.74 -18.30 13.44
CA THR A 187 -3.05 -17.71 13.71
C THR A 187 -3.64 -17.03 12.48
N VAL A 188 -2.84 -16.22 11.75
CA VAL A 188 -3.29 -15.58 10.51
C VAL A 188 -3.65 -16.61 9.44
N MET A 189 -2.86 -17.69 9.28
CA MET A 189 -3.17 -18.77 8.33
C MET A 189 -4.46 -19.53 8.70
N THR A 190 -4.72 -19.73 9.99
CA THR A 190 -6.00 -20.28 10.48
C THR A 190 -7.16 -19.33 10.18
N ASN A 191 -7.00 -18.04 10.44
CA ASN A 191 -7.99 -17.00 10.14
C ASN A 191 -8.30 -16.94 8.64
N ILE A 192 -7.27 -17.05 7.76
CA ILE A 192 -7.45 -17.11 6.30
C ILE A 192 -8.35 -18.29 5.89
N GLY A 193 -8.09 -19.46 6.44
CA GLY A 193 -8.78 -20.71 6.08
C GLY A 193 -10.08 -20.99 6.84
N ASP A 194 -10.60 -20.03 7.62
CA ASP A 194 -11.80 -20.27 8.43
C ASP A 194 -13.02 -20.54 7.55
N ASN A 195 -13.73 -21.63 7.85
CA ASN A 195 -14.90 -22.10 7.09
C ASN A 195 -16.14 -21.21 7.26
N ALA A 196 -16.16 -20.33 8.26
CA ALA A 196 -17.25 -19.37 8.45
C ALA A 196 -17.18 -18.18 7.51
N ARG A 197 -16.05 -18.00 6.78
CA ARG A 197 -15.92 -16.95 5.77
C ARG A 197 -16.90 -17.16 4.62
N ARG A 198 -17.64 -16.12 4.29
CA ARG A 198 -18.52 -16.10 3.12
C ARG A 198 -17.71 -15.92 1.83
N PHE A 199 -16.64 -15.12 1.90
CA PHE A 199 -15.68 -14.95 0.82
C PHE A 199 -14.45 -15.82 1.12
N SER A 200 -14.34 -16.94 0.38
CA SER A 200 -13.25 -17.91 0.58
C SER A 200 -11.90 -17.30 0.25
N LEU A 201 -10.98 -17.37 1.21
CA LEU A 201 -9.61 -16.88 1.07
C LEU A 201 -8.61 -18.04 1.11
N LYS A 202 -7.50 -17.87 0.39
CA LYS A 202 -6.33 -18.76 0.46
C LYS A 202 -5.05 -17.96 0.48
N ALA A 203 -4.05 -18.40 1.24
CA ALA A 203 -2.74 -17.76 1.24
C ALA A 203 -2.02 -17.97 -0.11
N MET A 204 -1.29 -16.94 -0.53
CA MET A 204 -0.38 -16.96 -1.67
C MET A 204 0.88 -16.18 -1.31
N GLY A 205 2.07 -16.75 -1.51
CA GLY A 205 3.33 -16.07 -1.29
C GLY A 205 3.77 -15.23 -2.50
N THR A 206 4.51 -14.16 -2.25
CA THR A 206 5.47 -13.66 -3.23
C THR A 206 6.80 -14.34 -2.98
N LEU A 207 7.53 -14.74 -4.03
CA LEU A 207 8.81 -15.41 -3.85
C LEU A 207 9.82 -14.93 -4.90
N SER A 208 10.99 -14.52 -4.42
CA SER A 208 12.12 -14.08 -5.24
C SER A 208 13.43 -14.64 -4.71
N SER A 209 14.55 -14.30 -5.34
CA SER A 209 15.89 -14.63 -4.80
C SER A 209 16.30 -13.74 -3.60
N GLY A 210 15.45 -12.83 -3.15
CA GLY A 210 15.70 -11.91 -2.04
C GLY A 210 15.46 -12.52 -0.66
N TYR A 211 15.86 -11.81 0.38
CA TYR A 211 15.68 -12.25 1.77
C TYR A 211 14.21 -12.26 2.21
N ASP A 212 13.49 -11.18 1.99
CA ASP A 212 12.22 -10.90 2.64
C ASP A 212 11.13 -11.90 2.23
N SER A 213 10.93 -12.05 0.92
CA SER A 213 9.95 -12.99 0.37
C SER A 213 10.27 -14.44 0.71
N THR A 214 11.56 -14.81 0.68
CA THR A 214 12.01 -16.17 1.05
C THR A 214 11.73 -16.46 2.52
N THR A 215 12.04 -15.54 3.43
CA THR A 215 11.77 -15.69 4.87
C THR A 215 10.27 -15.90 5.14
N ILE A 216 9.42 -15.11 4.50
CA ILE A 216 7.97 -15.21 4.66
C ILE A 216 7.44 -16.55 4.12
N ALA A 217 7.94 -16.98 2.95
CA ALA A 217 7.56 -18.27 2.39
C ALA A 217 7.92 -19.43 3.31
N VAL A 218 9.11 -19.40 3.94
CA VAL A 218 9.54 -20.39 4.95
C VAL A 218 8.62 -20.39 6.16
N LEU A 219 8.29 -19.21 6.71
CA LEU A 219 7.41 -19.11 7.87
C LEU A 219 6.00 -19.62 7.55
N ALA A 220 5.45 -19.26 6.40
CA ALA A 220 4.07 -19.59 6.02
C ALA A 220 3.91 -21.04 5.54
N GLN A 221 4.94 -21.64 4.93
CA GLN A 221 4.92 -23.02 4.43
C GLN A 221 4.61 -24.02 5.55
N GLN A 222 5.13 -23.80 6.75
CA GLN A 222 4.87 -24.63 7.92
C GLN A 222 3.38 -24.66 8.33
N TYR A 223 2.60 -23.69 7.89
CA TYR A 223 1.18 -23.51 8.22
C TYR A 223 0.27 -23.57 6.98
N GLY A 224 0.72 -24.26 5.90
CA GLY A 224 -0.12 -24.60 4.78
C GLY A 224 -0.06 -23.62 3.59
N LEU A 225 0.99 -22.80 3.45
CA LEU A 225 1.25 -22.11 2.19
C LEU A 225 1.61 -23.16 1.11
N GLU A 226 0.83 -23.22 0.02
CA GLU A 226 0.99 -24.18 -1.06
C GLU A 226 1.51 -23.56 -2.36
N GLU A 227 1.34 -22.27 -2.54
CA GLU A 227 1.62 -21.61 -3.81
C GLU A 227 2.22 -20.20 -3.64
N ALA A 228 3.01 -19.82 -4.63
CA ALA A 228 3.62 -18.51 -4.70
C ALA A 228 3.67 -17.96 -6.13
N ILE A 229 3.67 -16.65 -6.26
CA ILE A 229 4.00 -15.96 -7.52
C ILE A 229 5.46 -15.50 -7.51
N THR A 230 6.09 -15.50 -8.66
CA THR A 230 7.43 -14.91 -8.88
C THR A 230 7.46 -14.08 -10.15
N PHE A 231 8.13 -12.95 -10.09
CA PHE A 231 8.53 -12.16 -11.24
C PHE A 231 9.96 -12.55 -11.56
N HIS A 232 10.18 -13.46 -12.52
CA HIS A 232 11.49 -14.05 -12.80
C HIS A 232 12.57 -13.05 -13.22
N ARG A 233 12.19 -11.83 -13.66
CA ARG A 233 13.11 -10.75 -14.01
C ARG A 233 12.99 -9.56 -13.08
N ALA A 234 14.13 -9.11 -12.55
CA ALA A 234 14.24 -7.84 -11.88
C ALA A 234 14.15 -6.66 -12.86
N ARG A 235 14.08 -5.43 -12.34
CA ARG A 235 14.06 -4.17 -13.15
C ARG A 235 15.25 -4.06 -14.09
N GLY A 236 16.43 -4.53 -13.69
CA GLY A 236 17.64 -4.55 -14.50
C GLY A 236 17.74 -5.72 -15.50
N GLY A 237 16.71 -6.56 -15.60
CA GLY A 237 16.69 -7.74 -16.49
C GLY A 237 17.37 -8.99 -15.90
N GLU A 238 17.96 -8.89 -14.70
CA GLU A 238 18.61 -10.03 -14.02
C GLU A 238 17.55 -11.05 -13.55
N ASP A 239 17.95 -12.30 -13.50
CA ASP A 239 17.11 -13.36 -12.90
C ASP A 239 16.91 -13.09 -11.41
N ASP A 240 15.65 -12.98 -11.00
CA ASP A 240 15.21 -12.83 -9.60
C ASP A 240 14.21 -13.92 -9.19
N SER A 241 14.19 -15.00 -9.93
CA SER A 241 13.28 -16.12 -9.67
C SER A 241 13.49 -16.72 -8.28
N GLY A 242 12.39 -17.01 -7.59
CA GLY A 242 12.36 -17.80 -6.37
C GLY A 242 12.28 -19.31 -6.62
N ALA A 243 12.51 -19.80 -7.85
CA ALA A 243 12.26 -21.19 -8.24
C ALA A 243 13.05 -22.22 -7.40
N SER A 244 14.31 -21.91 -7.06
CA SER A 244 15.12 -22.78 -6.20
C SER A 244 14.52 -22.96 -4.82
N ALA A 245 14.13 -21.85 -4.18
CA ALA A 245 13.49 -21.89 -2.87
C ALA A 245 12.12 -22.59 -2.92
N ALA A 246 11.30 -22.30 -3.95
CA ALA A 246 10.01 -22.95 -4.13
C ALA A 246 10.12 -24.48 -4.23
N LYS A 247 11.10 -24.96 -4.99
CA LYS A 247 11.35 -26.41 -5.13
C LYS A 247 11.67 -27.07 -3.79
N ILE A 248 12.51 -26.43 -2.97
CA ILE A 248 12.89 -26.96 -1.65
C ILE A 248 11.70 -26.93 -0.69
N LEU A 249 10.91 -25.85 -0.73
CA LEU A 249 9.74 -25.68 0.12
C LEU A 249 8.49 -26.44 -0.36
N GLY A 250 8.56 -27.11 -1.52
CA GLY A 250 7.42 -27.82 -2.10
C GLY A 250 6.28 -26.92 -2.57
N LEU A 251 6.56 -25.64 -2.90
CA LEU A 251 5.56 -24.68 -3.33
C LEU A 251 5.30 -24.76 -4.84
N ARG A 252 4.03 -24.70 -5.23
CA ARG A 252 3.63 -24.50 -6.62
C ARG A 252 3.91 -23.05 -7.03
N MET A 253 4.75 -22.86 -8.03
CA MET A 253 5.17 -21.53 -8.49
C MET A 253 4.39 -21.08 -9.71
N HIS A 254 3.87 -19.85 -9.67
CA HIS A 254 3.30 -19.15 -10.81
C HIS A 254 4.31 -18.12 -11.31
N ASN A 255 4.86 -18.34 -12.50
CA ASN A 255 5.77 -17.40 -13.14
C ASN A 255 4.97 -16.29 -13.83
N ILE A 256 5.22 -15.05 -13.43
CA ILE A 256 4.56 -13.86 -13.94
C ILE A 256 5.54 -13.07 -14.81
N ASP A 257 5.09 -12.74 -16.01
CA ASP A 257 5.82 -11.78 -16.85
C ASP A 257 5.66 -10.39 -16.25
N ARG A 258 6.80 -9.78 -15.88
CA ARG A 258 6.85 -8.46 -15.27
C ARG A 258 6.23 -7.37 -16.15
N ASP A 259 6.26 -7.53 -17.47
CA ASP A 259 5.79 -6.55 -18.44
C ASP A 259 4.40 -6.88 -19.04
N ALA A 260 3.74 -7.95 -18.59
CA ALA A 260 2.42 -8.39 -19.09
C ALA A 260 1.33 -7.31 -18.98
N TRP A 261 1.43 -6.39 -18.03
CA TRP A 261 0.50 -5.28 -17.85
C TRP A 261 0.44 -4.33 -19.06
N ARG A 262 1.53 -4.22 -19.85
CA ARG A 262 1.62 -3.33 -21.02
C ARG A 262 0.62 -3.66 -22.13
N GLN A 263 0.06 -4.87 -22.10
CA GLN A 263 -0.93 -5.34 -23.08
C GLN A 263 -2.38 -5.06 -22.65
N ARG A 264 -2.59 -4.48 -21.48
CA ARG A 264 -3.92 -4.15 -20.95
C ARG A 264 -4.36 -2.75 -21.38
N VAL A 265 -5.67 -2.50 -21.34
CA VAL A 265 -6.26 -1.19 -21.63
C VAL A 265 -6.20 -0.33 -20.35
N CYS A 266 -5.57 0.82 -20.44
CA CYS A 266 -5.42 1.79 -19.35
C CYS A 266 -4.96 1.17 -18.02
N PRO A 267 -3.90 0.36 -18.02
CA PRO A 267 -3.51 -0.45 -16.86
C PRO A 267 -3.01 0.36 -15.67
N GLU A 268 -2.55 1.59 -15.91
CA GLU A 268 -1.95 2.45 -14.88
C GLU A 268 -2.98 3.10 -13.96
N ALA A 269 -4.21 3.29 -14.45
CA ALA A 269 -5.23 4.06 -13.75
C ALA A 269 -5.50 3.58 -12.30
N PRO A 270 -5.74 2.30 -12.00
CA PRO A 270 -5.99 1.86 -10.61
C PRO A 270 -4.78 2.05 -9.69
N PHE A 271 -3.56 1.95 -10.22
CA PHE A 271 -2.34 2.11 -9.43
C PHE A 271 -2.02 3.58 -9.13
N ILE A 272 -2.25 4.48 -10.07
CA ILE A 272 -2.10 5.93 -9.87
C ILE A 272 -3.24 6.45 -8.97
N ALA A 273 -4.48 5.99 -9.18
CA ALA A 273 -5.63 6.36 -8.36
C ALA A 273 -5.53 5.89 -6.90
N SER A 274 -4.65 4.94 -6.61
CA SER A 274 -4.29 4.56 -5.24
C SER A 274 -3.66 5.69 -4.42
N TYR A 275 -3.46 6.88 -4.99
CA TYR A 275 -2.69 7.96 -4.38
C TYR A 275 -1.27 7.49 -4.09
N SER A 276 -0.55 7.14 -5.15
CA SER A 276 0.81 6.59 -5.11
C SER A 276 1.55 6.87 -6.42
N SER A 277 2.80 6.47 -6.49
CA SER A 277 3.62 6.57 -7.70
C SER A 277 3.38 5.43 -8.71
N GLY A 278 2.52 4.44 -8.39
CA GLY A 278 2.12 3.38 -9.33
C GLY A 278 3.13 2.24 -9.52
N GLU A 279 4.16 2.10 -8.67
CA GLU A 279 5.29 1.18 -8.90
C GLU A 279 4.93 -0.31 -8.88
N ASP A 280 3.80 -0.69 -8.28
CA ASP A 280 3.37 -2.09 -8.13
C ASP A 280 2.53 -2.61 -9.31
N ILE A 281 2.44 -1.88 -10.43
CA ILE A 281 1.62 -2.25 -11.61
C ILE A 281 1.93 -3.63 -12.17
N ILE A 282 3.12 -4.16 -11.91
CA ILE A 282 3.53 -5.51 -12.32
C ILE A 282 2.56 -6.60 -11.84
N PHE A 283 1.86 -6.36 -10.71
CA PHE A 283 0.88 -7.30 -10.18
C PHE A 283 -0.35 -7.48 -11.08
N LEU A 284 -0.60 -6.57 -12.01
CA LEU A 284 -1.62 -6.76 -13.03
C LEU A 284 -1.36 -7.98 -13.92
N GLY A 285 -0.08 -8.37 -14.10
CA GLY A 285 0.29 -9.62 -14.75
C GLY A 285 -0.15 -10.88 -13.99
N ALA A 286 -0.32 -10.76 -12.67
CA ALA A 286 -0.76 -11.86 -11.81
C ALA A 286 -2.29 -11.92 -11.58
N ASP A 287 -3.06 -11.03 -12.17
CA ASP A 287 -4.50 -10.79 -11.92
C ASP A 287 -5.31 -12.09 -11.80
N ARG A 288 -5.16 -13.02 -12.76
CA ARG A 288 -5.85 -14.31 -12.79
C ARG A 288 -5.57 -15.24 -11.59
N HIS A 289 -4.49 -14.96 -10.84
CA HIS A 289 -4.09 -15.78 -9.70
C HIS A 289 -4.44 -15.12 -8.35
N LEU A 290 -4.88 -13.86 -8.35
CA LEU A 290 -5.03 -13.07 -7.13
C LEU A 290 -6.44 -13.13 -6.52
N HIS A 291 -7.48 -13.50 -7.28
CA HIS A 291 -8.85 -13.55 -6.76
C HIS A 291 -8.98 -14.49 -5.56
N GLY A 292 -9.54 -13.99 -4.46
CA GLY A 292 -9.70 -14.74 -3.22
C GLY A 292 -8.38 -15.11 -2.54
N LYS A 293 -7.31 -14.31 -2.74
CA LYS A 293 -6.01 -14.56 -2.13
C LYS A 293 -5.69 -13.57 -1.01
N VAL A 294 -4.95 -14.07 -0.02
CA VAL A 294 -4.16 -13.25 0.89
C VAL A 294 -2.71 -13.33 0.43
N LEU A 295 -2.26 -12.25 -0.18
CA LEU A 295 -0.92 -12.16 -0.76
C LEU A 295 0.08 -11.79 0.34
N LEU A 296 0.90 -12.75 0.75
CA LEU A 296 1.96 -12.57 1.74
C LEU A 296 3.16 -11.90 1.07
N THR A 297 3.49 -10.68 1.47
CA THR A 297 4.51 -9.85 0.83
C THR A 297 5.61 -9.41 1.79
N GLY A 298 6.82 -9.17 1.23
CA GLY A 298 8.01 -8.76 1.96
C GLY A 298 8.22 -7.25 2.08
N TYR A 299 7.22 -6.43 1.78
CA TYR A 299 7.34 -4.97 1.88
C TYR A 299 7.82 -4.53 3.25
N HIS A 300 8.75 -3.60 3.30
CA HIS A 300 9.38 -3.08 4.51
C HIS A 300 10.44 -4.00 5.16
N GLY A 301 10.60 -5.24 4.71
CA GLY A 301 11.60 -6.16 5.27
C GLY A 301 13.04 -5.66 5.15
N ASP A 302 13.31 -4.85 4.14
CA ASP A 302 14.59 -4.19 3.92
C ASP A 302 14.94 -3.11 4.98
N LYS A 303 13.98 -2.74 5.82
CA LYS A 303 14.22 -1.87 6.98
C LYS A 303 14.22 -2.65 8.28
N VAL A 304 13.24 -3.54 8.44
CA VAL A 304 13.06 -4.26 9.71
C VAL A 304 14.18 -5.27 9.96
N TRP A 305 14.66 -5.95 8.92
CA TRP A 305 15.65 -7.04 9.05
C TRP A 305 17.07 -6.69 8.63
N ASP A 306 17.28 -5.49 8.09
CA ASP A 306 18.62 -5.04 7.71
C ASP A 306 19.43 -4.65 8.95
N LYS A 307 20.57 -5.35 9.17
CA LYS A 307 21.46 -5.06 10.28
C LYS A 307 22.16 -3.71 10.20
N LEU A 308 22.21 -3.09 9.01
CA LEU A 308 22.86 -1.80 8.77
C LEU A 308 21.91 -0.61 8.83
N THR A 309 20.63 -0.83 9.09
CA THR A 309 19.66 0.25 9.25
C THR A 309 20.10 1.19 10.37
N THR A 310 20.29 2.46 10.06
CA THR A 310 20.76 3.50 11.01
C THR A 310 19.61 4.27 11.65
N TYR A 311 18.45 4.33 10.99
CA TYR A 311 17.29 5.05 11.49
C TYR A 311 16.24 4.08 12.03
N LEU A 312 16.19 3.96 13.35
CA LEU A 312 15.33 3.04 14.08
C LEU A 312 14.21 3.81 14.80
N SER A 313 13.01 3.82 14.23
CA SER A 313 11.87 4.57 14.75
C SER A 313 10.64 3.68 14.94
N ASP A 314 9.95 3.85 16.06
CA ASP A 314 8.63 3.26 16.33
C ASP A 314 7.51 3.88 15.46
N LYS A 315 7.83 4.93 14.68
CA LYS A 315 6.92 5.61 13.75
C LYS A 315 6.85 4.97 12.37
N ILE A 316 7.47 3.83 12.17
CA ILE A 316 7.43 3.05 10.91
C ILE A 316 7.96 3.88 9.72
N VAL A 317 9.23 4.25 9.80
CA VAL A 317 9.93 4.92 8.69
C VAL A 317 10.35 3.90 7.66
N ARG A 318 9.99 4.13 6.39
CA ARG A 318 10.22 3.20 5.28
C ARG A 318 11.39 3.65 4.40
N GLY A 319 11.85 2.77 3.52
CA GLY A 319 12.88 3.08 2.51
C GLY A 319 12.32 3.53 1.17
N ASP A 320 11.09 3.09 0.86
CA ASP A 320 10.42 3.32 -0.42
C ASP A 320 8.89 3.17 -0.28
N PRO A 321 8.09 3.60 -1.27
CA PRO A 321 6.64 3.54 -1.25
C PRO A 321 6.06 2.20 -1.73
N SER A 322 6.88 1.17 -2.02
CA SER A 322 6.42 -0.11 -2.56
C SER A 322 5.25 -0.70 -1.76
N GLY A 323 4.24 -1.17 -2.45
CA GLY A 323 3.00 -1.71 -1.90
C GLY A 323 1.86 -0.69 -1.78
N LEU A 324 2.13 0.63 -1.79
CA LEU A 324 1.06 1.65 -1.73
C LEU A 324 0.16 1.64 -2.97
N ALA A 325 0.73 1.34 -4.13
CA ALA A 325 0.00 1.35 -5.39
C ALA A 325 -1.05 0.22 -5.50
N LEU A 326 -1.04 -0.74 -4.59
CA LEU A 326 -2.02 -1.83 -4.56
C LEU A 326 -3.35 -1.45 -3.91
N THR A 327 -3.42 -0.35 -3.16
CA THR A 327 -4.58 0.01 -2.32
C THR A 327 -5.92 0.05 -3.08
N GLU A 328 -5.96 0.62 -4.28
CA GLU A 328 -7.16 0.62 -5.12
C GLU A 328 -7.24 -0.65 -5.96
N TYR A 329 -6.13 -1.03 -6.62
CA TYR A 329 -6.11 -2.16 -7.53
C TYR A 329 -6.59 -3.46 -6.87
N ARG A 330 -6.11 -3.79 -5.65
CA ARG A 330 -6.43 -5.04 -4.95
C ARG A 330 -7.93 -5.28 -4.72
N LEU A 331 -8.70 -4.20 -4.67
CA LEU A 331 -10.15 -4.27 -4.44
C LEU A 331 -10.87 -4.92 -5.63
N HIS A 332 -10.37 -4.74 -6.85
CA HIS A 332 -10.98 -5.22 -8.10
C HIS A 332 -10.84 -6.74 -8.26
N PRO A 333 -9.64 -7.34 -8.31
CA PRO A 333 -9.50 -8.79 -8.35
C PRO A 333 -9.89 -9.46 -7.04
N GLY A 334 -10.01 -8.75 -5.94
CA GLY A 334 -10.45 -9.26 -4.66
C GLY A 334 -9.35 -10.02 -3.91
N PHE A 335 -8.21 -9.37 -3.62
CA PHE A 335 -7.17 -9.93 -2.77
C PHE A 335 -6.77 -9.00 -1.63
N ILE A 336 -6.25 -9.57 -0.56
CA ILE A 336 -5.74 -8.83 0.61
C ILE A 336 -4.21 -8.82 0.56
N ASN A 337 -3.60 -7.64 0.65
CA ASN A 337 -2.14 -7.50 0.71
C ASN A 337 -1.67 -7.58 2.16
N CYS A 338 -1.01 -8.66 2.54
CA CYS A 338 -0.48 -8.90 3.89
C CYS A 338 1.04 -8.73 3.91
N ALA A 339 1.49 -7.53 4.28
CA ALA A 339 2.90 -7.18 4.38
C ALA A 339 3.46 -7.64 5.75
N VAL A 340 3.95 -8.88 5.79
CA VAL A 340 4.36 -9.58 7.02
C VAL A 340 5.46 -8.84 7.82
N PRO A 341 6.47 -8.16 7.21
CA PRO A 341 7.49 -7.46 7.99
C PRO A 341 7.00 -6.32 8.87
N PHE A 342 5.75 -5.88 8.69
CA PHE A 342 5.15 -4.89 9.59
C PHE A 342 4.79 -5.46 10.97
N TRP A 343 4.72 -6.78 11.13
CA TRP A 343 4.41 -7.41 12.40
C TRP A 343 5.51 -7.13 13.42
N GLY A 344 5.17 -6.43 14.50
CA GLY A 344 6.12 -6.01 15.52
C GLY A 344 7.09 -4.89 15.11
N THR A 345 6.93 -4.27 13.94
CA THR A 345 7.86 -3.24 13.41
C THR A 345 8.03 -2.02 14.32
N ARG A 346 7.06 -1.71 15.19
CA ARG A 346 7.21 -0.62 16.17
C ARG A 346 8.31 -0.90 17.19
N GLN A 347 8.72 -2.16 17.36
CA GLN A 347 9.86 -2.58 18.17
C GLN A 347 11.12 -2.82 17.32
N ILE A 348 11.29 -2.08 16.23
CA ILE A 348 12.43 -2.22 15.30
C ILE A 348 13.80 -2.13 15.99
N ARG A 349 13.91 -1.41 17.11
CA ARG A 349 15.16 -1.33 17.88
C ARG A 349 15.56 -2.67 18.45
N ASP A 350 14.60 -3.42 18.99
CA ASP A 350 14.86 -4.73 19.57
C ASP A 350 15.17 -5.75 18.45
N ILE A 351 14.43 -5.71 17.33
CA ILE A 351 14.69 -6.55 16.15
C ILE A 351 16.09 -6.27 15.57
N HIS A 352 16.48 -5.00 15.49
CA HIS A 352 17.82 -4.60 15.04
C HIS A 352 18.91 -5.08 16.03
N ALA A 353 18.67 -5.01 17.35
CA ALA A 353 19.59 -5.54 18.36
C ALA A 353 19.79 -7.06 18.18
N ILE A 354 18.73 -7.83 17.88
CA ILE A 354 18.84 -9.24 17.54
C ILE A 354 19.75 -9.44 16.31
N SER A 355 19.51 -8.70 15.21
CA SER A 355 20.31 -8.80 13.97
C SER A 355 21.81 -8.59 14.21
N ASN A 356 22.17 -7.76 15.19
CA ASN A 356 23.55 -7.39 15.53
C ASN A 356 24.12 -8.18 16.72
N SER A 357 23.37 -9.13 17.29
CA SER A 357 23.82 -9.92 18.44
C SER A 357 24.88 -10.96 18.06
N GLN A 358 25.65 -11.42 19.05
CA GLN A 358 26.71 -12.42 18.86
C GLN A 358 26.15 -13.74 18.32
N VAL A 359 24.95 -14.14 18.75
CA VAL A 359 24.32 -15.40 18.32
C VAL A 359 23.94 -15.39 16.85
N MET A 360 23.88 -14.23 16.20
CA MET A 360 23.56 -14.08 14.78
C MET A 360 24.78 -14.05 13.86
N LYS A 361 26.01 -14.03 14.40
CA LYS A 361 27.24 -14.00 13.60
C LYS A 361 27.37 -15.13 12.56
N PRO A 362 26.96 -16.39 12.81
CA PRO A 362 27.06 -17.45 11.82
C PRO A 362 26.25 -17.16 10.54
N TRP A 363 25.19 -16.36 10.65
CA TRP A 363 24.30 -15.99 9.54
C TRP A 363 24.58 -14.60 8.96
N ASP A 364 25.60 -13.91 9.50
CA ASP A 364 26.07 -12.67 8.91
C ASP A 364 26.90 -12.93 7.65
N VAL A 365 26.75 -12.08 6.65
CA VAL A 365 27.54 -12.13 5.43
C VAL A 365 28.27 -10.80 5.21
N PRO A 366 29.48 -10.85 4.63
CA PRO A 366 30.21 -9.63 4.31
C PRO A 366 29.46 -8.72 3.33
N GLY A 367 29.69 -7.40 3.43
CA GLY A 367 29.12 -6.42 2.53
C GLY A 367 27.95 -5.63 3.11
N ASN A 368 27.23 -4.93 2.25
CA ASN A 368 26.13 -4.04 2.60
C ASN A 368 24.73 -4.66 2.44
N TYR A 369 24.63 -5.98 2.21
CA TYR A 369 23.37 -6.68 2.04
C TYR A 369 23.35 -7.93 2.93
N SER A 370 23.24 -7.72 4.26
CA SER A 370 23.18 -8.79 5.24
C SER A 370 21.95 -8.65 6.12
N ARG A 371 21.15 -9.74 6.21
CA ARG A 371 19.97 -9.86 7.06
C ARG A 371 20.03 -11.17 7.86
N PRO A 372 20.78 -11.17 8.96
CA PRO A 372 21.06 -12.40 9.71
C PRO A 372 19.80 -13.13 10.18
N ILE A 373 18.75 -12.41 10.62
CA ILE A 373 17.46 -12.99 11.01
C ILE A 373 16.85 -13.79 9.86
N CYS A 374 16.72 -13.18 8.67
CA CYS A 374 16.17 -13.82 7.49
C CYS A 374 16.98 -15.05 7.09
N ARG A 375 18.31 -14.90 7.10
CA ARG A 375 19.23 -15.97 6.73
C ARG A 375 19.12 -17.15 7.69
N ARG A 376 19.07 -16.90 9.00
CA ARG A 376 18.92 -17.96 10.00
C ARG A 376 17.61 -18.73 9.80
N ILE A 377 16.49 -18.03 9.63
CA ILE A 377 15.19 -18.65 9.40
C ILE A 377 15.22 -19.54 8.13
N ALA A 378 15.79 -19.04 7.03
CA ALA A 378 15.82 -19.76 5.77
C ALA A 378 16.80 -20.95 5.77
N GLU A 379 18.02 -20.76 6.29
CA GLU A 379 19.04 -21.84 6.35
C GLU A 379 18.64 -22.97 7.31
N GLU A 380 18.06 -22.64 8.48
CA GLU A 380 17.52 -23.63 9.40
C GLU A 380 16.32 -24.42 8.83
N ALA A 381 15.62 -23.87 7.84
CA ALA A 381 14.59 -24.55 7.05
C ALA A 381 15.15 -25.36 5.87
N GLY A 382 16.48 -25.44 5.72
CA GLY A 382 17.15 -26.25 4.71
C GLY A 382 17.44 -25.56 3.37
N LEU A 383 17.25 -24.23 3.27
CA LEU A 383 17.64 -23.51 2.06
C LEU A 383 19.16 -23.31 2.00
N PRO A 384 19.83 -23.66 0.90
CA PRO A 384 21.26 -23.40 0.73
C PRO A 384 21.60 -21.91 0.81
N ARG A 385 22.71 -21.60 1.48
CA ARG A 385 23.17 -20.21 1.71
C ARG A 385 23.27 -19.37 0.44
N GLU A 386 23.69 -19.98 -0.65
CA GLU A 386 23.91 -19.32 -1.95
C GLU A 386 22.64 -19.20 -2.79
N SER A 387 21.52 -19.82 -2.38
CA SER A 387 20.28 -19.84 -3.18
C SER A 387 19.43 -18.58 -3.03
N PHE A 388 19.74 -17.71 -2.05
CA PHE A 388 18.98 -16.48 -1.77
C PHE A 388 19.85 -15.41 -1.11
N GLY A 389 19.38 -14.15 -1.16
CA GLY A 389 20.00 -13.06 -0.40
C GLY A 389 21.41 -12.69 -0.83
N MET A 390 21.82 -12.97 -2.08
CA MET A 390 23.18 -12.70 -2.56
C MET A 390 23.35 -11.27 -3.06
N LYS A 391 22.30 -10.66 -3.64
CA LYS A 391 22.30 -9.30 -4.18
C LYS A 391 20.91 -8.69 -4.07
N LYS A 392 20.84 -7.39 -3.69
CA LYS A 392 19.58 -6.66 -3.71
C LYS A 392 19.13 -6.43 -5.14
N LYS A 393 17.90 -6.83 -5.44
CA LYS A 393 17.22 -6.63 -6.72
C LYS A 393 15.87 -5.98 -6.47
N ALA A 394 15.27 -5.36 -7.48
CA ALA A 394 13.96 -4.73 -7.40
C ALA A 394 13.13 -5.08 -8.63
N VAL A 395 11.88 -5.45 -8.42
CA VAL A 395 10.95 -5.81 -9.50
C VAL A 395 9.97 -4.68 -9.85
N THR A 396 9.68 -3.78 -8.91
CA THR A 396 8.77 -2.64 -9.10
C THR A 396 9.21 -1.74 -10.25
N VAL A 397 8.27 -1.04 -10.88
CA VAL A 397 8.60 -0.04 -11.91
C VAL A 397 9.07 1.26 -11.23
N ALA A 398 9.90 2.03 -11.91
CA ALA A 398 10.28 3.37 -11.44
C ALA A 398 9.33 4.39 -12.05
N GLY A 399 8.74 5.25 -11.24
CA GLY A 399 7.88 6.40 -11.57
C GLY A 399 7.30 6.55 -12.99
N TRP A 400 6.20 7.22 -13.11
CA TRP A 400 5.51 7.43 -14.39
C TRP A 400 5.95 8.75 -15.04
N ASP A 401 6.10 8.71 -16.35
CA ASP A 401 6.26 9.86 -17.20
C ASP A 401 5.40 9.72 -18.45
N VAL A 402 4.68 10.76 -18.83
CA VAL A 402 3.81 10.74 -20.01
C VAL A 402 4.62 10.87 -21.30
N PHE A 403 5.81 11.49 -21.26
CA PHE A 403 6.51 11.93 -22.48
C PHE A 403 8.03 11.71 -22.53
N HIS A 404 8.65 11.08 -21.55
CA HIS A 404 10.12 11.02 -21.49
C HIS A 404 10.69 9.73 -22.11
N GLU A 405 11.64 9.84 -23.02
CA GLU A 405 12.40 8.71 -23.56
C GLU A 405 13.32 8.12 -22.47
N GLY A 406 13.11 6.86 -22.12
CA GLY A 406 13.89 6.13 -21.12
C GLY A 406 13.23 5.92 -19.76
N GLY A 407 12.00 6.45 -19.52
CA GLY A 407 11.19 6.20 -18.33
C GLY A 407 10.12 5.13 -18.54
N ASN A 408 9.27 4.93 -17.52
CA ASN A 408 8.03 4.16 -17.68
C ASN A 408 6.95 5.09 -18.23
N PHE A 409 6.62 4.90 -19.49
CA PHE A 409 5.54 5.64 -20.13
C PHE A 409 4.19 5.04 -19.77
N LEU A 410 3.15 5.87 -19.85
CA LEU A 410 1.81 5.35 -20.03
C LEU A 410 1.77 4.45 -21.28
N THR A 411 1.00 3.37 -21.19
CA THR A 411 0.70 2.56 -22.38
C THR A 411 0.00 3.43 -23.44
N PRO A 412 0.08 3.06 -24.72
CA PRO A 412 -0.56 3.87 -25.79
C PRO A 412 -2.04 4.15 -25.50
N SER A 413 -2.77 3.14 -24.99
CA SER A 413 -4.20 3.31 -24.64
C SER A 413 -4.42 4.29 -23.49
N SER A 414 -3.57 4.25 -22.46
CA SER A 414 -3.63 5.22 -21.35
C SER A 414 -3.25 6.63 -21.79
N GLN A 415 -2.26 6.75 -22.65
CA GLN A 415 -1.82 8.04 -23.19
C GLN A 415 -2.91 8.70 -24.03
N GLU A 416 -3.56 7.94 -24.90
CA GLU A 416 -4.69 8.41 -25.72
C GLU A 416 -5.85 8.88 -24.84
N ASP A 417 -6.30 8.05 -23.93
CA ASP A 417 -7.40 8.36 -22.98
C ASP A 417 -7.04 9.56 -22.07
N PHE A 418 -5.80 9.66 -21.60
CA PHE A 418 -5.33 10.78 -20.80
C PHE A 418 -5.33 12.10 -21.58
N LEU A 419 -4.85 12.09 -22.83
CA LEU A 419 -4.83 13.31 -23.66
C LEU A 419 -6.23 13.76 -24.06
N GLU A 420 -7.16 12.81 -24.32
CA GLU A 420 -8.56 13.12 -24.54
C GLU A 420 -9.17 13.78 -23.30
N TRP A 421 -8.95 13.18 -22.11
CA TRP A 421 -9.43 13.70 -20.83
C TRP A 421 -8.88 15.12 -20.56
N ILE A 422 -7.60 15.37 -20.82
CA ILE A 422 -7.00 16.72 -20.74
C ILE A 422 -7.71 17.69 -21.69
N GLY A 423 -7.99 17.27 -22.93
CA GLY A 423 -8.71 18.09 -23.92
C GLY A 423 -10.09 18.51 -23.43
N GLN A 424 -10.83 17.60 -22.82
CA GLN A 424 -12.18 17.86 -22.28
C GLN A 424 -12.16 18.82 -21.08
N HIS A 425 -11.17 18.76 -20.21
CA HIS A 425 -11.16 19.50 -18.94
C HIS A 425 -10.36 20.81 -19.01
N ARG A 426 -9.36 20.91 -19.87
CA ARG A 426 -8.42 22.04 -19.94
C ARG A 426 -9.12 23.39 -20.18
N ALA A 427 -10.08 23.45 -21.07
CA ALA A 427 -10.78 24.69 -21.40
C ALA A 427 -11.54 25.27 -20.18
N ALA A 428 -12.17 24.40 -19.39
CA ALA A 428 -12.85 24.81 -18.16
C ALA A 428 -11.87 25.32 -17.10
N TRP A 429 -10.74 24.64 -16.95
CA TRP A 429 -9.73 25.04 -15.96
C TRP A 429 -9.03 26.35 -16.32
N LEU A 430 -8.71 26.57 -17.59
CA LEU A 430 -8.16 27.84 -18.08
C LEU A 430 -9.12 29.00 -17.83
N LYS A 431 -10.41 28.79 -18.09
CA LYS A 431 -11.44 29.81 -17.87
C LYS A 431 -11.56 30.23 -16.41
N HIS A 432 -11.25 29.33 -15.48
CA HIS A 432 -11.28 29.60 -14.04
C HIS A 432 -9.91 29.97 -13.44
N GLY A 433 -8.89 30.23 -14.27
CA GLY A 433 -7.53 30.56 -13.82
C GLY A 433 -6.82 29.43 -13.07
N ARG A 434 -7.31 28.21 -13.19
CA ARG A 434 -6.81 27.04 -12.44
C ARG A 434 -5.68 26.26 -13.13
N LEU A 435 -5.32 26.68 -14.35
CA LEU A 435 -4.21 26.09 -15.06
C LEU A 435 -3.17 27.17 -15.36
N PRO A 436 -1.93 27.00 -14.94
CA PRO A 436 -0.84 27.79 -15.48
C PRO A 436 -0.70 27.51 -16.98
N PRO A 437 -0.27 28.48 -17.79
CA PRO A 437 0.00 28.25 -19.21
C PRO A 437 1.07 27.16 -19.38
N ILE A 438 0.95 26.35 -20.44
CA ILE A 438 1.98 25.36 -20.77
C ILE A 438 3.32 26.09 -20.90
N PRO A 439 4.35 25.71 -20.12
CA PRO A 439 5.65 26.38 -20.21
C PRO A 439 6.19 26.28 -21.63
N SER A 440 6.73 27.39 -22.13
CA SER A 440 7.46 27.36 -23.39
C SER A 440 8.72 26.48 -23.27
N ILE A 441 9.26 25.99 -24.40
CA ILE A 441 10.54 25.23 -24.44
C ILE A 441 11.64 25.95 -23.67
N LYS A 442 11.68 27.30 -23.69
CA LYS A 442 12.65 28.09 -22.93
C LYS A 442 12.48 27.96 -21.40
N VAL A 443 11.24 27.91 -20.92
CA VAL A 443 10.97 27.69 -19.48
C VAL A 443 11.36 26.28 -19.07
N ASN A 444 11.11 25.27 -19.89
CA ASN A 444 11.57 23.90 -19.64
C ASN A 444 13.10 23.81 -19.54
N PHE A 445 13.85 24.55 -20.37
CA PHE A 445 15.31 24.60 -20.30
C PHE A 445 15.79 25.23 -18.99
N LEU A 446 15.18 26.32 -18.54
CA LEU A 446 15.49 26.98 -17.26
C LEU A 446 15.13 26.07 -16.06
N VAL A 447 13.98 25.40 -16.12
CA VAL A 447 13.55 24.43 -15.10
C VAL A 447 14.53 23.26 -15.02
N ASN A 448 14.92 22.68 -16.14
CA ASN A 448 15.91 21.60 -16.18
C ASN A 448 17.29 22.05 -15.63
N GLY A 449 17.74 23.27 -15.99
CA GLY A 449 18.96 23.85 -15.44
C GLY A 449 18.90 24.01 -13.92
N PHE A 450 17.74 24.42 -13.39
CA PHE A 450 17.52 24.56 -11.95
C PHE A 450 17.61 23.21 -11.22
N PHE A 451 17.10 22.11 -11.81
CA PHE A 451 17.15 20.78 -11.20
C PHE A 451 18.56 20.18 -11.11
N MET A 452 19.49 20.66 -11.93
CA MET A 452 20.92 20.28 -11.84
C MET A 452 21.65 20.96 -10.67
N LEU A 453 21.04 21.93 -9.99
CA LEU A 453 21.62 22.58 -8.81
C LEU A 453 21.66 21.65 -7.60
N SER A 454 22.61 21.89 -6.70
CA SER A 454 22.70 21.14 -5.44
C SER A 454 21.46 21.35 -4.56
N SER A 455 21.16 20.36 -3.70
CA SER A 455 20.00 20.41 -2.80
C SER A 455 20.03 21.60 -1.83
N GLU A 456 21.23 22.15 -1.53
CA GLU A 456 21.39 23.33 -0.67
C GLU A 456 21.00 24.62 -1.39
N ILE A 457 21.42 24.76 -2.65
CA ILE A 457 21.05 25.91 -3.49
C ILE A 457 19.52 25.88 -3.74
N LYS A 458 18.94 24.70 -3.97
CA LYS A 458 17.49 24.54 -4.12
C LYS A 458 16.74 25.02 -2.88
N ARG A 459 17.15 24.61 -1.69
CA ARG A 459 16.56 25.04 -0.40
C ARG A 459 16.69 26.54 -0.17
N TRP A 460 17.82 27.14 -0.55
CA TRP A 460 18.03 28.58 -0.45
C TRP A 460 17.06 29.36 -1.38
N ILE A 461 16.93 28.94 -2.64
CA ILE A 461 15.99 29.55 -3.59
C ILE A 461 14.54 29.36 -3.08
N ALA A 462 14.20 28.20 -2.54
CA ALA A 462 12.90 27.90 -1.95
C ALA A 462 12.51 28.87 -0.83
N SER A 463 13.46 29.23 0.00
CA SER A 463 13.21 30.16 1.11
C SER A 463 12.95 31.61 0.65
N LYS A 464 13.22 31.94 -0.64
CA LYS A 464 13.17 33.31 -1.18
C LYS A 464 12.07 33.54 -2.21
N THR A 465 11.45 32.49 -2.74
CA THR A 465 10.47 32.66 -3.83
C THR A 465 9.23 31.77 -3.65
N PRO A 466 8.00 32.32 -3.84
CA PRO A 466 6.76 31.50 -3.83
C PRO A 466 6.72 30.46 -4.96
N LEU A 467 7.50 30.67 -6.01
CA LEU A 467 7.64 29.73 -7.15
C LEU A 467 8.26 28.39 -6.73
N TRP A 468 8.84 28.29 -5.55
CA TRP A 468 9.45 27.06 -5.07
C TRP A 468 8.48 25.89 -4.96
N HIS A 469 7.29 26.11 -4.46
CA HIS A 469 6.28 25.06 -4.35
C HIS A 469 5.93 24.46 -5.72
N VAL A 470 6.05 25.23 -6.77
CA VAL A 470 5.85 24.79 -8.14
C VAL A 470 7.12 24.17 -8.74
N LEU A 471 8.29 24.74 -8.50
CA LEU A 471 9.57 24.32 -9.08
C LEU A 471 10.26 23.22 -8.28
N GLY A 472 9.92 23.05 -7.00
CA GLY A 472 10.51 22.05 -6.10
C GLY A 472 9.87 20.66 -6.21
N ASP A 473 8.68 20.55 -6.81
CA ASP A 473 8.00 19.28 -6.98
C ASP A 473 8.66 18.44 -8.09
N PRO A 474 9.13 17.22 -7.78
CA PRO A 474 9.70 16.33 -8.79
C PRO A 474 8.75 16.03 -9.97
N SER A 475 7.43 16.06 -9.76
CA SER A 475 6.43 15.84 -10.82
C SER A 475 6.41 16.98 -11.84
N TYR A 476 6.65 18.22 -11.42
CA TYR A 476 6.79 19.37 -12.31
C TYR A 476 8.06 19.29 -13.16
N ARG A 477 9.03 18.51 -12.69
CA ARG A 477 10.37 18.37 -13.30
C ARG A 477 10.34 17.70 -14.67
N GLN A 478 9.47 16.74 -14.88
CA GLN A 478 9.53 15.87 -16.04
C GLN A 478 8.60 16.33 -17.15
N HIS A 479 7.35 16.64 -16.85
CA HIS A 479 6.41 17.26 -17.78
C HIS A 479 5.22 17.83 -17.03
N TYR A 480 4.84 19.04 -17.39
CA TYR A 480 3.65 19.72 -16.85
C TYR A 480 2.38 18.84 -16.84
N LEU A 481 2.21 17.96 -17.82
CA LEU A 481 1.06 17.08 -17.92
C LEU A 481 1.04 15.98 -16.85
N ASN A 482 2.18 15.61 -16.26
CA ASN A 482 2.24 14.60 -15.21
C ASN A 482 1.44 15.02 -13.98
N LEU A 483 1.23 16.33 -13.75
CA LEU A 483 0.39 16.86 -12.69
C LEU A 483 -1.07 16.37 -12.75
N TYR A 484 -1.55 16.03 -13.94
CA TYR A 484 -2.92 15.60 -14.17
C TYR A 484 -3.12 14.08 -14.13
N LEU A 485 -2.05 13.30 -13.98
CA LEU A 485 -2.14 11.84 -13.92
C LEU A 485 -3.06 11.36 -12.79
N PHE A 486 -2.90 11.91 -11.59
CA PHE A 486 -3.73 11.53 -10.45
C PHE A 486 -5.19 11.95 -10.61
N PRO A 487 -5.54 13.20 -10.95
CA PRO A 487 -6.92 13.58 -11.26
C PRO A 487 -7.57 12.75 -12.38
N TRP A 488 -6.82 12.45 -13.45
CA TRP A 488 -7.27 11.58 -14.53
C TRP A 488 -7.59 10.17 -14.03
N ALA A 489 -6.65 9.56 -13.32
CA ALA A 489 -6.81 8.22 -12.81
C ALA A 489 -7.99 8.10 -11.84
N LEU A 490 -8.15 9.09 -10.94
CA LEU A 490 -9.31 9.18 -10.05
C LEU A 490 -10.63 9.25 -10.83
N ASP A 491 -10.72 10.14 -11.84
CA ASP A 491 -11.94 10.32 -12.61
C ASP A 491 -12.31 9.05 -13.39
N ARG A 492 -11.30 8.32 -13.84
CA ARG A 492 -11.48 7.03 -14.48
C ARG A 492 -11.99 5.96 -13.49
N MET A 493 -11.35 5.86 -12.33
CA MET A 493 -11.68 4.82 -11.35
C MET A 493 -13.00 5.08 -10.61
N LYS A 494 -13.40 6.33 -10.42
CA LYS A 494 -14.72 6.68 -9.85
C LYS A 494 -15.89 6.06 -10.60
N ARG A 495 -15.75 5.81 -11.90
CA ARG A 495 -16.79 5.16 -12.72
C ARG A 495 -17.13 3.74 -12.25
N CYS A 496 -16.17 3.05 -11.60
CA CYS A 496 -16.40 1.73 -11.02
C CYS A 496 -17.29 1.76 -9.77
N TYR A 497 -17.58 2.96 -9.24
CA TYR A 497 -18.41 3.20 -8.06
C TYR A 497 -19.68 3.99 -8.38
N ALA A 498 -20.00 4.15 -9.65
CA ALA A 498 -21.25 4.79 -10.07
C ALA A 498 -22.45 4.03 -9.48
N ARG A 499 -23.48 4.80 -9.03
CA ARG A 499 -24.72 4.25 -8.46
C ARG A 499 -25.65 3.76 -9.58
#